data_41a0428d902fb57176f11014e415bb4b
#
_entry.id   41a0428d902fb57176f11014e415bb4b
#
_cell.length_a   1.000
_cell.length_b   1.000
_cell.length_c   1.000
_cell.angle_alpha   90.00
_cell.angle_beta   90.00
_cell.angle_gamma   90.00
#
_symmetry.space_group_name_H-M   'P 1'
#
loop_
_entity.id
_entity.type
_entity.pdbx_description
1 polymer ?
#
loop_
_entity_poly.entity_id
_entity_poly.type
_entity_poly.pdbx_seq_one_letter_code
_entity_poly.pdbx_strand_id
1 'polypeptide(L)'
;LEFLCVSVLVLCIVGCSGLSNVKNSGGGGQATGVTVSPLTASLDPFGTHTFTAQVQGSTNQAVTWQVNGVTGGSATTGIISTAGLYTAPHAIAPVLIPANNAPVTVTITAISQASATATGTAVVTLTAQQQQTQSGAIKLGTSGGTINDTSGNFCCSGTLGSLVTRNGTLYILSNNHVMANSAANPASPDVGVAITQPGLIEVDCLSSSTHTVANLSEYFPLQTGSIPKIDAALAAVASGAVDTGGNILLLGSTLTNGVPDPGAPAFGTGLTPAQAIAAPHNGAVAKSGRTTGLTCSTIVGTNVASNVDYYAHCGDATKAFTVSYTDLVAVNGGDFSDSGDSGSLIVAEDTAEAVALLFAGSDTDSVGNPITDVLSSFPGAGNATPTFVGNSTTNPKHQVIGCTLPALKAVTTAPQAKAVSESIQQASAVRDLRASQLLAVPVIKAVAVGESYDQPGKASILLFVGSGESLAGVPRTIDGVRTRLIDANDWAHHGLLNSEETSDLLSTVSRPQLVYPLQQGEYLRAKTVHTAHVTELLKQAGILGVGITSSVDAPGEAALLIYVLRGAPQDDIPAEIDGLRTRVRESGPFTVGRRGNEPARSCKMPVAKSLLTITNP
;
A
#
# COMPACT_ATOMS: atom_id res chain seq x y z
N LEU A 1 -55.55 -16.17 31.59
CA LEU A 1 -55.31 -17.57 31.99
C LEU A 1 -53.83 -17.69 32.38
N GLU A 2 -53.64 -17.88 33.67
CA GLU A 2 -52.38 -18.08 34.39
C GLU A 2 -51.67 -19.37 33.96
N PHE A 3 -50.33 -19.38 34.10
CA PHE A 3 -49.53 -20.52 34.62
C PHE A 3 -48.11 -20.04 34.80
N LEU A 4 -47.71 -19.72 35.95
CA LEU A 4 -47.04 -20.36 37.09
C LEU A 4 -45.57 -20.76 36.80
N CYS A 5 -44.64 -19.95 37.38
CA CYS A 5 -43.23 -20.24 37.62
C CYS A 5 -43.03 -21.47 38.50
N VAL A 6 -42.03 -22.29 38.20
CA VAL A 6 -41.41 -23.20 39.15
C VAL A 6 -39.92 -22.96 39.21
N SER A 7 -39.48 -22.36 40.33
CA SER A 7 -38.09 -22.22 40.74
C SER A 7 -37.61 -23.53 41.37
N VAL A 8 -36.52 -24.08 40.86
CA VAL A 8 -35.81 -25.18 41.54
C VAL A 8 -34.58 -24.58 42.23
N LEU A 9 -34.66 -24.56 43.56
CA LEU A 9 -33.59 -24.19 44.46
C LEU A 9 -32.75 -25.45 44.76
N VAL A 10 -31.50 -25.50 44.32
CA VAL A 10 -30.56 -26.56 44.74
C VAL A 10 -29.70 -26.03 45.89
N LEU A 11 -29.91 -26.61 47.04
CA LEU A 11 -29.21 -26.37 48.29
C LEU A 11 -27.91 -27.22 48.28
N CYS A 12 -26.72 -26.59 48.22
CA CYS A 12 -25.48 -27.31 48.50
C CYS A 12 -25.08 -27.15 49.96
N ILE A 13 -24.90 -28.26 50.59
CA ILE A 13 -24.55 -28.44 52.02
C ILE A 13 -23.07 -28.10 52.21
N VAL A 14 -22.85 -27.25 53.21
CA VAL A 14 -21.51 -26.87 53.70
C VAL A 14 -20.93 -28.02 54.55
N GLY A 15 -19.77 -28.50 54.14
CA GLY A 15 -18.88 -29.30 54.97
C GLY A 15 -17.76 -28.45 55.55
N CYS A 16 -17.86 -28.08 56.82
CA CYS A 16 -16.76 -27.48 57.57
C CYS A 16 -15.79 -28.56 58.05
N SER A 17 -14.48 -28.41 57.75
CA SER A 17 -13.44 -28.98 58.59
C SER A 17 -12.12 -28.24 58.35
N GLY A 18 -11.54 -27.75 59.45
CA GLY A 18 -10.10 -27.49 59.58
C GLY A 18 -9.62 -26.06 59.54
N LEU A 19 -9.76 -25.31 60.64
CA LEU A 19 -8.94 -24.14 60.90
C LEU A 19 -7.49 -24.59 61.14
N SER A 20 -6.59 -24.31 60.22
CA SER A 20 -5.15 -24.18 60.50
C SER A 20 -4.76 -22.72 60.41
N ASN A 21 -4.28 -22.18 61.52
CA ASN A 21 -3.65 -20.86 61.65
C ASN A 21 -2.52 -20.71 60.66
N VAL A 22 -2.69 -19.99 59.58
CA VAL A 22 -1.61 -19.49 58.74
C VAL A 22 -1.31 -18.07 59.16
N LYS A 23 -0.13 -17.86 59.72
CA LYS A 23 0.47 -16.55 60.01
C LYS A 23 0.41 -15.70 58.76
N ASN A 24 -0.19 -14.54 58.88
CA ASN A 24 -0.20 -13.46 57.89
C ASN A 24 1.22 -12.89 57.78
N SER A 25 2.01 -13.42 56.86
CA SER A 25 3.25 -12.76 56.38
C SER A 25 2.85 -12.04 55.11
N GLY A 26 2.84 -10.72 55.14
CA GLY A 26 2.61 -9.88 53.96
C GLY A 26 3.67 -10.10 52.88
N GLY A 27 3.47 -11.09 52.05
CA GLY A 27 4.23 -11.35 50.83
C GLY A 27 3.23 -11.49 49.70
N GLY A 28 3.21 -10.58 48.74
CA GLY A 28 2.45 -10.73 47.50
C GLY A 28 2.85 -12.04 46.85
N GLY A 29 1.92 -13.01 46.76
CA GLY A 29 2.17 -14.30 46.14
C GLY A 29 2.65 -14.09 44.70
N GLN A 30 3.64 -14.90 44.30
CA GLN A 30 4.13 -14.85 42.92
C GLN A 30 3.01 -15.32 41.98
N ALA A 31 2.77 -14.55 40.91
CA ALA A 31 1.73 -14.92 39.92
C ALA A 31 2.08 -16.28 39.31
N THR A 32 1.10 -17.19 39.26
CA THR A 32 1.24 -18.57 38.76
C THR A 32 0.72 -18.71 37.34
N GLY A 33 -0.09 -17.77 36.84
CA GLY A 33 -0.64 -17.76 35.49
C GLY A 33 -1.46 -16.52 35.22
N VAL A 34 -1.84 -16.32 33.95
CA VAL A 34 -2.79 -15.28 33.51
C VAL A 34 -3.85 -15.94 32.63
N THR A 35 -5.10 -15.63 32.88
CA THR A 35 -6.22 -16.03 32.00
C THR A 35 -6.68 -14.81 31.24
N VAL A 36 -6.75 -14.91 29.89
CA VAL A 36 -7.28 -13.88 29.01
C VAL A 36 -8.68 -14.27 28.54
N SER A 37 -9.59 -13.32 28.51
CA SER A 37 -10.96 -13.54 28.03
C SER A 37 -11.41 -12.37 27.14
N PRO A 38 -12.08 -12.68 26.01
CA PRO A 38 -12.29 -14.01 25.43
C PRO A 38 -11.00 -14.59 24.86
N LEU A 39 -10.97 -15.91 24.63
CA LEU A 39 -9.81 -16.60 24.05
C LEU A 39 -9.66 -16.36 22.55
N THR A 40 -10.75 -15.99 21.87
CA THR A 40 -10.77 -15.72 20.43
C THR A 40 -11.67 -14.54 20.13
N ALA A 41 -11.33 -13.78 19.11
CA ALA A 41 -12.18 -12.76 18.51
C ALA A 41 -11.99 -12.78 16.98
N SER A 42 -13.00 -12.31 16.23
CA SER A 42 -12.88 -12.08 14.78
C SER A 42 -13.21 -10.62 14.51
N LEU A 43 -12.34 -9.93 13.80
CA LEU A 43 -12.46 -8.50 13.55
C LEU A 43 -12.14 -8.17 12.10
N ASP A 44 -12.92 -7.26 11.54
CA ASP A 44 -12.57 -6.57 10.30
C ASP A 44 -11.50 -5.50 10.56
N PRO A 45 -10.80 -4.99 9.52
CA PRO A 45 -9.98 -3.80 9.65
C PRO A 45 -10.71 -2.68 10.39
N PHE A 46 -10.01 -1.92 11.23
CA PHE A 46 -10.52 -0.91 12.17
C PHE A 46 -11.39 -1.44 13.33
N GLY A 47 -11.85 -2.69 13.27
CA GLY A 47 -12.66 -3.28 14.34
C GLY A 47 -11.96 -3.25 15.70
N THR A 48 -12.73 -3.13 16.76
CA THR A 48 -12.22 -3.09 18.14
C THR A 48 -12.79 -4.21 18.99
N HIS A 49 -11.99 -4.71 19.94
CA HIS A 49 -12.43 -5.69 20.93
C HIS A 49 -11.70 -5.50 22.26
N THR A 50 -12.42 -5.61 23.37
CA THR A 50 -11.81 -5.50 24.70
C THR A 50 -11.50 -6.88 25.26
N PHE A 51 -10.23 -7.13 25.56
CA PHE A 51 -9.75 -8.30 26.29
C PHE A 51 -9.59 -7.96 27.77
N THR A 52 -9.93 -8.93 28.62
CA THR A 52 -9.70 -8.84 30.05
C THR A 52 -8.66 -9.88 30.47
N ALA A 53 -7.85 -9.57 31.46
CA ALA A 53 -6.88 -10.49 32.02
C ALA A 53 -7.10 -10.67 33.52
N GLN A 54 -6.97 -11.92 34.00
CA GLN A 54 -7.01 -12.25 35.41
C GLN A 54 -5.71 -12.94 35.81
N VAL A 55 -4.96 -12.34 36.75
CA VAL A 55 -3.72 -12.88 37.27
C VAL A 55 -4.01 -13.82 38.43
N GLN A 56 -3.52 -15.04 38.34
CA GLN A 56 -3.70 -16.08 39.36
C GLN A 56 -2.52 -16.10 40.31
N GLY A 57 -2.79 -16.35 41.61
CA GLY A 57 -1.75 -16.49 42.65
C GLY A 57 -1.17 -15.16 43.15
N SER A 58 -1.62 -14.02 42.64
CA SER A 58 -1.14 -12.70 43.07
C SER A 58 -2.31 -11.73 43.31
N THR A 59 -2.12 -10.82 44.27
CA THR A 59 -3.03 -9.68 44.47
C THR A 59 -2.80 -8.55 43.47
N ASN A 60 -1.62 -8.52 42.83
CA ASN A 60 -1.34 -7.60 41.74
C ASN A 60 -1.97 -8.13 40.44
N GLN A 61 -3.05 -7.50 39.99
CA GLN A 61 -3.80 -7.84 38.77
C GLN A 61 -3.31 -7.09 37.52
N ALA A 62 -2.31 -6.23 37.65
CA ALA A 62 -1.79 -5.45 36.52
C ALA A 62 -1.05 -6.35 35.52
N VAL A 63 -1.32 -6.12 34.23
CA VAL A 63 -0.68 -6.82 33.11
C VAL A 63 -0.08 -5.84 32.13
N THR A 64 0.91 -6.31 31.38
CA THR A 64 1.41 -5.65 30.17
C THR A 64 0.87 -6.38 28.95
N TRP A 65 0.19 -5.67 28.08
CA TRP A 65 -0.38 -6.23 26.86
C TRP A 65 0.59 -6.18 25.70
N GLN A 66 0.60 -7.24 24.91
CA GLN A 66 1.39 -7.35 23.67
C GLN A 66 0.50 -7.87 22.53
N VAL A 67 0.86 -7.47 21.28
CA VAL A 67 0.31 -8.03 20.05
C VAL A 67 1.48 -8.62 19.25
N ASN A 68 1.43 -9.92 18.95
CA ASN A 68 2.52 -10.66 18.31
C ASN A 68 3.89 -10.40 18.96
N GLY A 69 3.93 -10.34 20.31
CA GLY A 69 5.15 -10.11 21.08
C GLY A 69 5.60 -8.64 21.19
N VAL A 70 4.93 -7.69 20.54
CA VAL A 70 5.21 -6.26 20.62
C VAL A 70 4.33 -5.60 21.68
N THR A 71 4.93 -4.95 22.68
CA THR A 71 4.20 -4.23 23.73
C THR A 71 3.37 -3.10 23.12
N GLY A 72 2.06 -3.09 23.42
CA GLY A 72 1.11 -2.16 22.83
C GLY A 72 0.77 -2.42 21.37
N GLY A 73 1.44 -3.36 20.70
CA GLY A 73 1.21 -3.68 19.29
C GLY A 73 1.91 -2.74 18.30
N SER A 74 1.46 -2.77 17.05
CA SER A 74 2.00 -1.96 15.95
C SER A 74 0.91 -1.57 14.96
N ALA A 75 1.20 -0.64 14.05
CA ALA A 75 0.27 -0.28 12.98
C ALA A 75 -0.05 -1.47 12.04
N THR A 76 0.88 -2.42 11.90
CA THR A 76 0.72 -3.63 11.05
C THR A 76 -0.10 -4.73 11.71
N THR A 77 0.02 -4.91 13.02
CA THR A 77 -0.63 -6.02 13.75
C THR A 77 -1.83 -5.57 14.56
N GLY A 78 -2.15 -4.27 14.55
CA GLY A 78 -3.10 -3.64 15.46
C GLY A 78 -2.44 -3.22 16.77
N ILE A 79 -3.13 -2.37 17.50
CA ILE A 79 -2.68 -1.80 18.77
C ILE A 79 -3.58 -2.26 19.91
N ILE A 80 -2.99 -2.43 21.09
CA ILE A 80 -3.75 -2.74 22.31
C ILE A 80 -3.42 -1.73 23.41
N SER A 81 -4.46 -1.16 24.01
CA SER A 81 -4.30 -0.22 25.13
C SER A 81 -3.95 -0.93 26.42
N THR A 82 -3.50 -0.18 27.43
CA THR A 82 -3.28 -0.70 28.79
C THR A 82 -4.56 -1.24 29.45
N ALA A 83 -5.73 -0.80 28.98
CA ALA A 83 -7.04 -1.30 29.43
C ALA A 83 -7.49 -2.59 28.70
N GLY A 84 -6.67 -3.12 27.77
CA GLY A 84 -7.00 -4.32 27.00
C GLY A 84 -7.89 -4.09 25.79
N LEU A 85 -8.15 -2.83 25.39
CA LEU A 85 -8.86 -2.52 24.15
C LEU A 85 -7.90 -2.70 22.96
N TYR A 86 -8.13 -3.75 22.18
CA TYR A 86 -7.44 -4.00 20.92
C TYR A 86 -8.19 -3.32 19.77
N THR A 87 -7.44 -2.69 18.87
CA THR A 87 -7.93 -2.14 17.61
C THR A 87 -7.18 -2.80 16.46
N ALA A 88 -7.92 -3.43 15.55
CA ALA A 88 -7.37 -4.07 14.36
C ALA A 88 -6.66 -3.04 13.44
N PRO A 89 -5.65 -3.45 12.65
CA PRO A 89 -4.99 -2.56 11.71
C PRO A 89 -5.95 -2.06 10.62
N HIS A 90 -5.64 -0.92 10.01
CA HIS A 90 -6.45 -0.36 8.91
C HIS A 90 -6.44 -1.23 7.66
N ALA A 91 -5.31 -1.87 7.41
CA ALA A 91 -5.11 -2.79 6.31
C ALA A 91 -4.42 -4.05 6.83
N ILE A 92 -4.75 -5.18 6.26
CA ILE A 92 -4.04 -6.42 6.54
C ILE A 92 -2.70 -6.35 5.81
N ALA A 93 -1.63 -6.10 6.58
CA ALA A 93 -0.30 -6.00 6.00
C ALA A 93 0.08 -7.32 5.30
N PRO A 94 0.66 -7.27 4.10
CA PRO A 94 1.02 -8.46 3.33
C PRO A 94 1.89 -9.46 4.08
N VAL A 95 2.76 -8.98 4.96
CA VAL A 95 3.60 -9.83 5.84
C VAL A 95 2.78 -10.72 6.79
N LEU A 96 1.53 -10.36 7.06
CA LEU A 96 0.63 -11.15 7.91
C LEU A 96 -0.19 -12.17 7.11
N ILE A 97 -0.27 -12.03 5.79
CA ILE A 97 -1.11 -12.91 4.95
C ILE A 97 -0.35 -14.23 4.74
N PRO A 98 -0.88 -15.37 5.23
CA PRO A 98 -0.23 -16.66 5.04
C PRO A 98 -0.17 -17.04 3.55
N ALA A 99 0.90 -17.72 3.14
CA ALA A 99 1.11 -18.14 1.75
C ALA A 99 -0.01 -19.06 1.20
N ASN A 100 -0.79 -19.69 2.06
CA ASN A 100 -1.91 -20.58 1.72
C ASN A 100 -3.28 -19.91 1.86
N ASN A 101 -3.33 -18.58 1.95
CA ASN A 101 -4.54 -17.79 2.21
C ASN A 101 -5.35 -18.21 3.46
N ALA A 102 -4.72 -18.88 4.42
CA ALA A 102 -5.35 -19.11 5.71
C ALA A 102 -5.76 -17.76 6.35
N PRO A 103 -6.77 -17.74 7.22
CA PRO A 103 -7.16 -16.52 7.92
C PRO A 103 -5.96 -15.89 8.62
N VAL A 104 -5.80 -14.58 8.48
CA VAL A 104 -4.76 -13.82 9.18
C VAL A 104 -5.08 -13.81 10.66
N THR A 105 -4.14 -14.22 11.48
CA THR A 105 -4.31 -14.21 12.94
C THR A 105 -3.21 -13.41 13.61
N VAL A 106 -3.57 -12.71 14.68
CA VAL A 106 -2.65 -12.06 15.60
C VAL A 106 -2.86 -12.61 17.01
N THR A 107 -1.76 -12.74 17.77
CA THR A 107 -1.80 -13.22 19.15
C THR A 107 -1.79 -12.04 20.11
N ILE A 108 -2.79 -11.95 20.95
CA ILE A 108 -2.84 -11.02 22.09
C ILE A 108 -2.22 -11.75 23.28
N THR A 109 -1.25 -11.15 23.94
CA THR A 109 -0.60 -11.71 25.13
C THR A 109 -0.72 -10.73 26.30
N ALA A 110 -1.19 -11.22 27.44
CA ALA A 110 -1.14 -10.51 28.71
C ALA A 110 0.00 -11.10 29.56
N ILE A 111 0.93 -10.25 29.99
CA ILE A 111 2.06 -10.62 30.86
C ILE A 111 1.84 -10.00 32.22
N SER A 112 1.85 -10.80 33.28
CA SER A 112 1.67 -10.31 34.65
C SER A 112 2.82 -9.39 35.07
N GLN A 113 2.51 -8.24 35.67
CA GLN A 113 3.53 -7.38 36.27
C GLN A 113 4.07 -7.93 37.61
N ALA A 114 3.42 -8.95 38.19
CA ALA A 114 3.92 -9.65 39.37
C ALA A 114 4.92 -10.77 39.05
N SER A 115 4.88 -11.31 37.81
CA SER A 115 5.80 -12.34 37.33
C SER A 115 5.82 -12.36 35.80
N ALA A 116 6.95 -12.04 35.19
CA ALA A 116 7.10 -12.01 33.73
C ALA A 116 6.94 -13.39 33.05
N THR A 117 6.99 -14.47 33.80
CA THR A 117 6.77 -15.84 33.30
C THR A 117 5.29 -16.25 33.33
N ALA A 118 4.44 -15.51 34.04
CA ALA A 118 3.00 -15.75 34.08
C ALA A 118 2.35 -14.99 32.93
N THR A 119 1.92 -15.71 31.89
CA THR A 119 1.32 -15.15 30.67
C THR A 119 0.01 -15.85 30.33
N GLY A 120 -0.85 -15.15 29.61
CA GLY A 120 -2.07 -15.68 29.00
C GLY A 120 -2.23 -15.13 27.60
N THR A 121 -2.85 -15.89 26.71
CA THR A 121 -3.00 -15.53 25.30
C THR A 121 -4.44 -15.64 24.82
N ALA A 122 -4.75 -14.82 23.82
CA ALA A 122 -5.95 -14.93 22.99
C ALA A 122 -5.57 -14.76 21.51
N VAL A 123 -6.40 -15.22 20.60
CA VAL A 123 -6.19 -15.13 19.16
C VAL A 123 -7.26 -14.24 18.54
N VAL A 124 -6.85 -13.26 17.75
CA VAL A 124 -7.74 -12.47 16.90
C VAL A 124 -7.58 -12.92 15.46
N THR A 125 -8.69 -13.30 14.83
CA THR A 125 -8.75 -13.53 13.38
C THR A 125 -9.12 -12.21 12.71
N LEU A 126 -8.30 -11.76 11.77
CA LEU A 126 -8.55 -10.57 10.96
C LEU A 126 -9.20 -11.01 9.65
N THR A 127 -10.38 -10.49 9.35
CA THR A 127 -11.16 -10.84 8.16
C THR A 127 -11.38 -9.57 7.34
N ALA A 128 -10.85 -9.54 6.11
CA ALA A 128 -11.09 -8.40 5.23
C ALA A 128 -12.52 -8.45 4.67
N GLN A 129 -13.30 -7.38 4.84
CA GLN A 129 -14.66 -7.26 4.26
C GLN A 129 -14.63 -7.51 2.74
N GLN A 130 -13.56 -7.10 2.09
CA GLN A 130 -13.36 -7.25 0.65
C GLN A 130 -13.31 -8.71 0.17
N GLN A 131 -13.01 -9.65 1.06
CA GLN A 131 -12.91 -11.09 0.75
C GLN A 131 -14.20 -11.85 1.03
N GLN A 132 -15.15 -11.23 1.71
CA GLN A 132 -16.40 -11.89 2.10
C GLN A 132 -17.39 -11.96 0.93
N THR A 133 -18.18 -13.03 0.92
CA THR A 133 -19.35 -13.13 0.04
C THR A 133 -20.37 -12.07 0.44
N GLN A 134 -20.74 -11.20 -0.48
CA GLN A 134 -21.75 -10.20 -0.25
C GLN A 134 -23.14 -10.73 -0.64
N SER A 135 -24.17 -10.34 0.11
CA SER A 135 -25.56 -10.63 -0.22
C SER A 135 -26.22 -9.44 -0.91
N GLY A 136 -27.06 -9.70 -1.93
CA GLY A 136 -27.74 -8.65 -2.69
C GLY A 136 -26.82 -7.92 -3.67
N ALA A 137 -27.09 -6.64 -3.92
CA ALA A 137 -26.28 -5.81 -4.80
C ALA A 137 -24.91 -5.53 -4.13
N ILE A 138 -23.83 -6.02 -4.74
CA ILE A 138 -22.48 -5.93 -4.16
C ILE A 138 -21.94 -4.49 -4.21
N LYS A 139 -21.12 -4.15 -3.22
CA LYS A 139 -20.23 -2.98 -3.26
C LYS A 139 -18.89 -3.39 -3.85
N LEU A 140 -18.26 -2.46 -4.57
CA LEU A 140 -16.99 -2.70 -5.26
C LEU A 140 -15.79 -2.51 -4.31
N GLY A 141 -14.56 -2.62 -4.82
CA GLY A 141 -13.37 -2.77 -3.98
C GLY A 141 -13.30 -4.15 -3.31
N THR A 142 -13.98 -5.14 -3.87
CA THR A 142 -14.18 -6.48 -3.33
C THR A 142 -13.51 -7.53 -4.20
N SER A 143 -13.24 -8.71 -3.61
CA SER A 143 -12.73 -9.88 -4.31
C SER A 143 -13.65 -10.29 -5.46
N GLY A 144 -13.05 -10.60 -6.60
CA GLY A 144 -13.75 -11.13 -7.76
C GLY A 144 -12.80 -11.33 -8.95
N GLY A 145 -13.36 -11.77 -10.05
CA GLY A 145 -12.62 -12.01 -11.28
C GLY A 145 -13.37 -12.94 -12.23
N THR A 146 -12.68 -13.36 -13.30
CA THR A 146 -13.25 -14.32 -14.23
C THR A 146 -13.43 -15.69 -13.58
N ILE A 147 -14.57 -16.33 -13.84
CA ILE A 147 -14.86 -17.71 -13.37
C ILE A 147 -13.88 -18.74 -13.92
N ASN A 148 -13.14 -18.40 -14.98
CA ASN A 148 -12.20 -19.30 -15.67
C ASN A 148 -10.75 -19.17 -15.16
N ASP A 149 -10.49 -18.36 -14.12
CA ASP A 149 -9.12 -18.16 -13.61
C ASP A 149 -8.66 -19.34 -12.75
N THR A 150 -8.53 -20.50 -13.39
CA THR A 150 -8.08 -21.75 -12.79
C THR A 150 -6.97 -22.37 -13.64
N SER A 151 -5.94 -22.90 -13.01
CA SER A 151 -4.87 -23.65 -13.65
C SER A 151 -4.34 -24.75 -12.74
N GLY A 152 -4.44 -26.00 -13.17
CA GLY A 152 -4.00 -27.16 -12.39
C GLY A 152 -4.67 -27.18 -11.01
N ASN A 153 -3.89 -26.95 -9.97
CA ASN A 153 -4.36 -26.93 -8.57
C ASN A 153 -4.50 -25.52 -8.00
N PHE A 154 -4.54 -24.49 -8.84
CA PHE A 154 -4.55 -23.09 -8.42
C PHE A 154 -5.74 -22.35 -9.02
N CYS A 155 -6.24 -21.40 -8.30
CA CYS A 155 -7.16 -20.37 -8.79
C CYS A 155 -6.74 -19.01 -8.27
N CYS A 156 -7.17 -17.97 -8.96
CA CYS A 156 -6.82 -16.60 -8.62
C CYS A 156 -8.05 -15.74 -8.43
N SER A 157 -7.83 -14.56 -7.87
CA SER A 157 -8.82 -13.51 -7.78
C SER A 157 -8.11 -12.17 -7.67
N GLY A 158 -8.74 -11.15 -8.20
CA GLY A 158 -8.33 -9.77 -8.05
C GLY A 158 -9.39 -8.93 -7.37
N THR A 159 -9.42 -7.65 -7.67
CA THR A 159 -10.39 -6.69 -7.15
C THR A 159 -11.35 -6.24 -8.24
N LEU A 160 -12.65 -6.32 -8.00
CA LEU A 160 -13.66 -5.63 -8.79
C LEU A 160 -13.64 -4.15 -8.38
N GLY A 161 -13.01 -3.30 -9.20
CA GLY A 161 -12.53 -1.99 -8.76
C GLY A 161 -13.62 -0.95 -8.57
N SER A 162 -14.31 -0.57 -9.65
CA SER A 162 -15.27 0.55 -9.63
C SER A 162 -16.39 0.38 -10.64
N LEU A 163 -17.45 1.18 -10.49
CA LEU A 163 -18.59 1.21 -11.39
C LEU A 163 -18.51 2.44 -12.31
N VAL A 164 -18.57 2.18 -13.61
CA VAL A 164 -18.63 3.23 -14.63
C VAL A 164 -19.88 3.06 -15.47
N THR A 165 -20.32 4.15 -16.09
CA THR A 165 -21.44 4.16 -17.04
C THR A 165 -20.98 4.68 -18.40
N ARG A 166 -21.50 4.07 -19.47
CA ARG A 166 -21.27 4.50 -20.83
C ARG A 166 -22.53 4.24 -21.67
N ASN A 167 -23.06 5.28 -22.29
CA ASN A 167 -24.30 5.21 -23.08
C ASN A 167 -25.48 4.55 -22.33
N GLY A 168 -25.58 4.81 -21.00
CA GLY A 168 -26.64 4.27 -20.14
C GLY A 168 -26.44 2.84 -19.66
N THR A 169 -25.38 2.16 -20.08
CA THR A 169 -25.01 0.82 -19.61
C THR A 169 -23.99 0.92 -18.48
N LEU A 170 -24.18 0.12 -17.42
CA LEU A 170 -23.28 0.02 -16.27
C LEU A 170 -22.23 -1.08 -16.49
N TYR A 171 -21.00 -0.77 -16.16
CA TYR A 171 -19.88 -1.70 -16.25
C TYR A 171 -19.05 -1.69 -14.96
N ILE A 172 -18.61 -2.87 -14.53
CA ILE A 172 -17.49 -2.99 -13.60
C ILE A 172 -16.21 -2.70 -14.37
N LEU A 173 -15.38 -1.79 -13.85
CA LEU A 173 -14.02 -1.54 -14.31
C LEU A 173 -13.04 -2.27 -13.40
N SER A 174 -12.15 -3.07 -14.01
CA SER A 174 -11.03 -3.73 -13.35
C SER A 174 -9.92 -4.00 -14.37
N ASN A 175 -8.90 -4.78 -14.00
CA ASN A 175 -7.82 -5.11 -14.93
C ASN A 175 -8.21 -6.20 -15.94
N ASN A 176 -7.51 -6.20 -17.07
CA ASN A 176 -7.58 -7.28 -18.04
C ASN A 176 -7.16 -8.61 -17.38
N HIS A 177 -5.99 -8.65 -16.71
CA HIS A 177 -5.51 -9.90 -16.10
C HIS A 177 -6.41 -10.41 -14.97
N VAL A 178 -7.35 -9.60 -14.44
CA VAL A 178 -8.35 -10.01 -13.44
C VAL A 178 -9.61 -10.54 -14.09
N MET A 179 -10.13 -9.88 -15.12
CA MET A 179 -11.45 -10.20 -15.69
C MET A 179 -11.38 -10.92 -17.02
N ALA A 180 -10.38 -10.64 -17.86
CA ALA A 180 -10.23 -11.27 -19.17
C ALA A 180 -9.15 -12.36 -19.20
N ASN A 181 -8.21 -12.32 -18.24
CA ASN A 181 -7.08 -13.27 -18.13
C ASN A 181 -6.35 -13.52 -19.46
N SER A 182 -6.14 -12.43 -20.25
CA SER A 182 -5.50 -12.58 -21.58
C SER A 182 -4.02 -12.96 -21.50
N ALA A 183 -3.41 -12.89 -20.30
CA ALA A 183 -2.07 -13.42 -20.06
C ALA A 183 -2.01 -14.95 -20.21
N ALA A 184 -3.05 -15.66 -19.77
CA ALA A 184 -3.17 -17.11 -19.95
C ALA A 184 -3.68 -17.49 -21.34
N ASN A 185 -4.53 -16.66 -21.96
CA ASN A 185 -5.10 -16.90 -23.28
C ASN A 185 -5.06 -15.65 -24.17
N PRO A 186 -3.87 -15.26 -24.65
CA PRO A 186 -3.72 -14.04 -25.43
C PRO A 186 -4.47 -14.05 -26.77
N ALA A 187 -4.82 -15.23 -27.30
CA ALA A 187 -5.45 -15.35 -28.61
C ALA A 187 -6.96 -15.11 -28.60
N SER A 188 -7.64 -15.31 -27.46
CA SER A 188 -9.10 -15.21 -27.39
C SER A 188 -9.59 -15.16 -25.94
N PRO A 189 -9.49 -14.02 -25.25
CA PRO A 189 -10.22 -13.86 -24.00
C PRO A 189 -11.72 -14.05 -24.27
N ASP A 190 -12.38 -14.79 -23.40
CA ASP A 190 -13.79 -15.15 -23.58
C ASP A 190 -14.73 -13.97 -23.26
N VAL A 191 -14.93 -13.07 -24.23
CA VAL A 191 -15.98 -12.04 -24.11
C VAL A 191 -17.31 -12.75 -23.83
N GLY A 192 -18.04 -12.26 -22.81
CA GLY A 192 -19.26 -12.89 -22.32
C GLY A 192 -19.02 -13.84 -21.14
N VAL A 193 -17.77 -14.14 -20.76
CA VAL A 193 -17.48 -14.97 -19.56
C VAL A 193 -18.01 -14.30 -18.30
N ALA A 194 -18.48 -15.13 -17.37
CA ALA A 194 -19.00 -14.65 -16.08
C ALA A 194 -17.88 -14.07 -15.20
N ILE A 195 -18.15 -12.89 -14.64
CA ILE A 195 -17.36 -12.26 -13.60
C ILE A 195 -18.07 -12.49 -12.29
N THR A 196 -17.36 -13.00 -11.31
CA THR A 196 -17.95 -13.53 -10.06
C THR A 196 -17.51 -12.77 -8.82
N GLN A 197 -18.35 -12.79 -7.80
CA GLN A 197 -18.11 -12.37 -6.42
C GLN A 197 -18.65 -13.44 -5.44
N PRO A 198 -17.88 -13.86 -4.43
CA PRO A 198 -16.48 -13.56 -4.25
C PRO A 198 -15.64 -14.15 -5.38
N GLY A 199 -14.34 -13.84 -5.39
CA GLY A 199 -13.41 -14.49 -6.31
C GLY A 199 -13.20 -15.96 -5.98
N LEU A 200 -12.66 -16.73 -6.91
CA LEU A 200 -12.49 -18.18 -6.76
C LEU A 200 -11.63 -18.57 -5.55
N ILE A 201 -10.65 -17.76 -5.21
CA ILE A 201 -9.72 -18.05 -4.12
C ILE A 201 -10.41 -18.03 -2.74
N GLU A 202 -11.48 -17.26 -2.56
CA GLU A 202 -12.25 -17.16 -1.32
C GLU A 202 -13.19 -18.35 -1.09
N VAL A 203 -13.39 -19.14 -2.12
CA VAL A 203 -14.29 -20.31 -2.10
C VAL A 203 -13.56 -21.60 -2.49
N ASP A 204 -12.26 -21.69 -2.16
CA ASP A 204 -11.42 -22.87 -2.43
C ASP A 204 -11.49 -23.37 -3.88
N CYS A 205 -11.51 -22.42 -4.84
CA CYS A 205 -11.64 -22.67 -6.28
C CYS A 205 -12.98 -23.34 -6.70
N LEU A 206 -14.01 -23.32 -5.85
CA LEU A 206 -15.32 -23.89 -6.15
C LEU A 206 -16.22 -22.85 -6.84
N SER A 207 -16.25 -22.84 -8.15
CA SER A 207 -17.06 -21.88 -8.93
C SER A 207 -18.57 -21.94 -8.60
N SER A 208 -19.07 -23.10 -8.15
CA SER A 208 -20.45 -23.24 -7.69
C SER A 208 -20.79 -22.47 -6.41
N SER A 209 -19.80 -21.96 -5.70
CA SER A 209 -19.94 -21.16 -4.49
C SER A 209 -19.79 -19.65 -4.74
N THR A 210 -19.66 -19.24 -5.99
CA THR A 210 -19.59 -17.83 -6.40
C THR A 210 -20.92 -17.38 -7.04
N HIS A 211 -21.10 -16.06 -7.14
CA HIS A 211 -22.25 -15.44 -7.81
C HIS A 211 -21.80 -14.63 -8.99
N THR A 212 -22.44 -14.80 -10.15
CA THR A 212 -22.17 -13.97 -11.32
C THR A 212 -22.72 -12.57 -11.10
N VAL A 213 -21.85 -11.55 -11.16
CA VAL A 213 -22.21 -10.15 -10.95
C VAL A 213 -22.13 -9.30 -12.24
N ALA A 214 -21.40 -9.80 -13.22
CA ALA A 214 -21.24 -9.15 -14.53
C ALA A 214 -20.78 -10.17 -15.58
N ASN A 215 -20.78 -9.76 -16.86
CA ASN A 215 -20.17 -10.54 -17.93
C ASN A 215 -19.12 -9.68 -18.65
N LEU A 216 -17.96 -10.25 -18.94
CA LEU A 216 -16.88 -9.56 -19.65
C LEU A 216 -17.40 -9.01 -20.98
N SER A 217 -17.25 -7.72 -21.23
CA SER A 217 -17.70 -7.04 -22.45
C SER A 217 -16.56 -6.59 -23.32
N GLU A 218 -15.56 -5.96 -22.71
CA GLU A 218 -14.43 -5.36 -23.41
C GLU A 218 -13.18 -5.47 -22.55
N TYR A 219 -12.03 -5.57 -23.20
CA TYR A 219 -10.74 -5.54 -22.53
C TYR A 219 -9.70 -4.90 -23.46
N PHE A 220 -8.64 -4.37 -22.87
CA PHE A 220 -7.49 -3.89 -23.62
C PHE A 220 -6.45 -5.03 -23.74
N PRO A 221 -6.06 -5.42 -24.97
CA PRO A 221 -5.12 -6.57 -25.13
C PRO A 221 -3.76 -6.31 -24.48
N LEU A 222 -3.25 -7.31 -23.76
CA LEU A 222 -1.93 -7.25 -23.10
C LEU A 222 -0.77 -7.65 -24.01
N GLN A 223 -0.95 -7.69 -25.32
CA GLN A 223 0.10 -8.10 -26.25
C GLN A 223 1.10 -6.98 -26.53
N THR A 224 2.36 -7.37 -26.72
CA THR A 224 3.44 -6.49 -27.18
C THR A 224 3.08 -5.79 -28.49
N GLY A 225 3.12 -4.46 -28.51
CA GLY A 225 3.04 -3.69 -29.76
C GLY A 225 1.88 -2.70 -29.89
N SER A 226 0.85 -2.71 -29.04
CA SER A 226 -0.20 -1.67 -29.04
C SER A 226 0.12 -0.49 -28.13
N ILE A 227 -0.16 0.73 -28.55
CA ILE A 227 -0.07 1.96 -27.78
C ILE A 227 -1.44 2.63 -27.80
N PRO A 228 -1.98 3.16 -26.67
CA PRO A 228 -1.46 3.12 -25.30
C PRO A 228 -1.56 1.72 -24.67
N LYS A 229 -0.62 1.41 -23.79
CA LYS A 229 -0.58 0.12 -23.08
C LYS A 229 -1.21 0.30 -21.71
N ILE A 230 -2.40 -0.26 -21.54
CA ILE A 230 -3.14 -0.28 -20.28
C ILE A 230 -3.53 -1.72 -19.93
N ASP A 231 -3.63 -2.02 -18.65
CA ASP A 231 -4.18 -3.28 -18.15
C ASP A 231 -5.58 -3.01 -17.60
N ALA A 232 -6.59 -3.11 -18.46
CA ALA A 232 -7.96 -2.80 -18.09
C ALA A 232 -8.99 -3.62 -18.87
N ALA A 233 -10.16 -3.82 -18.25
CA ALA A 233 -11.32 -4.48 -18.82
C ALA A 233 -12.62 -3.88 -18.27
N LEU A 234 -13.70 -4.00 -19.05
CA LEU A 234 -15.07 -3.65 -18.69
C LEU A 234 -15.96 -4.90 -18.73
N ALA A 235 -16.74 -5.12 -17.67
CA ALA A 235 -17.74 -6.18 -17.61
C ALA A 235 -19.14 -5.57 -17.42
N ALA A 236 -20.08 -5.92 -18.31
CA ALA A 236 -21.47 -5.43 -18.23
C ALA A 236 -22.16 -6.03 -17.00
N VAL A 237 -22.71 -5.16 -16.16
CA VAL A 237 -23.32 -5.53 -14.88
C VAL A 237 -24.58 -6.37 -15.10
N ALA A 238 -24.70 -7.48 -14.38
CA ALA A 238 -25.93 -8.26 -14.31
C ALA A 238 -27.01 -7.49 -13.53
N SER A 239 -28.26 -7.61 -13.93
CA SER A 239 -29.36 -6.82 -13.35
C SER A 239 -29.45 -7.02 -11.83
N GLY A 240 -29.36 -5.93 -11.07
CA GLY A 240 -29.48 -5.92 -9.61
C GLY A 240 -28.28 -6.49 -8.86
N ALA A 241 -27.18 -6.86 -9.55
CA ALA A 241 -26.04 -7.53 -8.93
C ALA A 241 -25.04 -6.57 -8.29
N VAL A 242 -24.99 -5.30 -8.70
CA VAL A 242 -24.06 -4.29 -8.20
C VAL A 242 -24.82 -3.07 -7.68
N ASP A 243 -24.35 -2.49 -6.60
CA ASP A 243 -24.83 -1.22 -6.05
C ASP A 243 -24.68 -0.11 -7.08
N THR A 244 -25.82 0.38 -7.58
CA THR A 244 -25.85 1.40 -8.64
C THR A 244 -25.33 2.77 -8.21
N GLY A 245 -25.17 3.01 -6.90
CA GLY A 245 -24.48 4.17 -6.36
C GLY A 245 -22.98 4.16 -6.61
N GLY A 246 -22.41 3.01 -7.01
CA GLY A 246 -20.98 2.85 -7.27
C GLY A 246 -20.11 2.81 -6.02
N ASN A 247 -20.70 2.49 -4.87
CA ASN A 247 -19.98 2.45 -3.61
C ASN A 247 -18.86 1.39 -3.61
N ILE A 248 -17.68 1.80 -3.14
CA ILE A 248 -16.49 0.99 -2.90
C ILE A 248 -16.35 0.80 -1.39
N LEU A 249 -16.11 -0.42 -0.94
CA LEU A 249 -15.92 -0.74 0.48
C LEU A 249 -14.82 0.13 1.10
N LEU A 250 -15.06 0.67 2.28
CA LEU A 250 -14.13 1.47 3.08
C LEU A 250 -13.70 2.82 2.46
N LEU A 251 -14.29 3.27 1.36
CA LEU A 251 -13.85 4.48 0.65
C LEU A 251 -14.71 5.72 0.96
N GLY A 252 -15.53 5.66 2.00
CA GLY A 252 -16.46 6.74 2.37
C GLY A 252 -15.85 7.83 3.24
N SER A 253 -16.69 8.81 3.55
CA SER A 253 -16.36 10.00 4.36
C SER A 253 -16.93 9.94 5.78
N THR A 254 -17.54 8.84 6.16
CA THR A 254 -18.13 8.62 7.48
C THR A 254 -17.68 7.29 8.09
N LEU A 255 -17.76 7.19 9.42
CA LEU A 255 -17.43 5.98 10.16
C LEU A 255 -18.69 5.40 10.80
N THR A 256 -18.91 4.11 10.60
CA THR A 256 -19.89 3.34 11.37
C THR A 256 -19.14 2.36 12.28
N ASN A 257 -19.32 2.48 13.59
CA ASN A 257 -18.61 1.67 14.59
C ASN A 257 -17.07 1.71 14.46
N GLY A 258 -16.51 2.84 14.04
CA GLY A 258 -15.06 3.02 13.85
C GLY A 258 -14.52 2.49 12.52
N VAL A 259 -15.36 1.91 11.67
CA VAL A 259 -15.01 1.41 10.34
C VAL A 259 -15.47 2.42 9.28
N PRO A 260 -14.61 2.79 8.29
CA PRO A 260 -15.05 3.66 7.20
C PRO A 260 -16.23 3.04 6.44
N ASP A 261 -17.24 3.85 6.21
CA ASP A 261 -18.39 3.45 5.40
C ASP A 261 -17.98 3.26 3.94
N PRO A 262 -18.73 2.49 3.15
CA PRO A 262 -18.56 2.47 1.71
C PRO A 262 -18.81 3.84 1.10
N GLY A 263 -18.03 4.20 0.08
CA GLY A 263 -18.18 5.47 -0.64
C GLY A 263 -17.88 5.33 -2.11
N ALA A 264 -18.60 6.09 -2.94
CA ALA A 264 -18.36 6.11 -4.37
C ALA A 264 -17.26 7.11 -4.73
N PRO A 265 -16.44 6.84 -5.77
CA PRO A 265 -15.55 7.86 -6.30
C PRO A 265 -16.36 9.07 -6.76
N ALA A 266 -15.75 10.25 -6.67
CA ALA A 266 -16.39 11.48 -7.15
C ALA A 266 -16.79 11.34 -8.61
N PHE A 267 -17.99 11.86 -8.95
CA PHE A 267 -18.53 11.84 -10.31
C PHE A 267 -17.57 12.49 -11.31
N GLY A 268 -17.41 11.89 -12.48
CA GLY A 268 -16.63 12.44 -13.59
C GLY A 268 -15.68 11.42 -14.23
N THR A 269 -14.58 11.92 -14.76
CA THR A 269 -13.53 11.13 -15.43
C THR A 269 -12.24 11.04 -14.61
N GLY A 270 -12.25 11.58 -13.38
CA GLY A 270 -11.10 11.62 -12.50
C GLY A 270 -10.08 12.70 -12.85
N LEU A 271 -8.90 12.58 -12.23
CA LEU A 271 -7.77 13.49 -12.34
C LEU A 271 -6.70 12.95 -13.29
N THR A 272 -6.05 13.83 -14.03
CA THR A 272 -4.77 13.50 -14.66
C THR A 272 -3.69 13.34 -13.58
N PRO A 273 -2.60 12.58 -13.83
CA PRO A 273 -1.50 12.46 -12.87
C PRO A 273 -0.91 13.81 -12.44
N ALA A 274 -0.81 14.77 -13.36
CA ALA A 274 -0.33 16.12 -13.07
C ALA A 274 -1.24 16.88 -12.10
N GLN A 275 -2.57 16.72 -12.23
CA GLN A 275 -3.53 17.31 -11.29
C GLN A 275 -3.45 16.66 -9.92
N ALA A 276 -3.31 15.34 -9.87
CA ALA A 276 -3.23 14.60 -8.62
C ALA A 276 -2.01 14.96 -7.76
N ILE A 277 -0.86 15.28 -8.38
CA ILE A 277 0.35 15.71 -7.65
C ILE A 277 0.38 17.22 -7.34
N ALA A 278 -0.46 18.01 -7.98
CA ALA A 278 -0.57 19.44 -7.71
C ALA A 278 -1.40 19.72 -6.43
N ALA A 279 -1.24 20.92 -5.87
CA ALA A 279 -2.13 21.38 -4.80
C ALA A 279 -3.58 21.50 -5.32
N PRO A 280 -4.61 21.17 -4.51
CA PRO A 280 -4.55 20.83 -3.09
C PRO A 280 -4.23 19.36 -2.81
N HIS A 281 -4.28 18.44 -3.78
CA HIS A 281 -4.17 16.99 -3.57
C HIS A 281 -2.78 16.55 -3.06
N ASN A 282 -1.72 17.23 -3.52
CA ASN A 282 -0.32 17.00 -3.13
C ASN A 282 0.13 15.54 -3.24
N GLY A 283 -0.48 14.78 -4.13
CA GLY A 283 -0.19 13.38 -4.38
C GLY A 283 -0.72 12.39 -3.33
N ALA A 284 -1.47 12.85 -2.33
CA ALA A 284 -2.08 11.96 -1.33
C ALA A 284 -3.17 11.10 -1.98
N VAL A 285 -3.06 9.78 -1.85
CA VAL A 285 -3.96 8.82 -2.49
C VAL A 285 -4.37 7.70 -1.55
N ALA A 286 -5.56 7.15 -1.83
CA ALA A 286 -6.13 6.00 -1.15
C ALA A 286 -6.63 4.98 -2.18
N LYS A 287 -6.71 3.71 -1.77
CA LYS A 287 -7.43 2.66 -2.49
C LYS A 287 -8.05 1.66 -1.52
N SER A 288 -9.12 1.00 -1.96
CA SER A 288 -9.64 -0.18 -1.27
C SER A 288 -9.63 -1.37 -2.23
N GLY A 289 -9.03 -2.46 -1.80
CA GLY A 289 -8.86 -3.66 -2.62
C GLY A 289 -8.95 -4.95 -1.82
N ARG A 290 -9.04 -6.06 -2.55
CA ARG A 290 -9.27 -7.40 -2.02
C ARG A 290 -8.32 -7.78 -0.89
N THR A 291 -7.01 -7.54 -1.07
CA THR A 291 -5.98 -8.14 -0.21
C THR A 291 -5.63 -7.28 0.97
N THR A 292 -5.37 -5.99 0.74
CA THR A 292 -4.90 -5.09 1.80
C THR A 292 -5.98 -4.14 2.31
N GLY A 293 -7.21 -4.21 1.76
CA GLY A 293 -8.31 -3.32 2.15
C GLY A 293 -8.02 -1.85 1.82
N LEU A 294 -8.42 -0.95 2.73
CA LEU A 294 -8.10 0.47 2.63
C LEU A 294 -6.63 0.71 2.98
N THR A 295 -5.91 1.26 2.02
CA THR A 295 -4.53 1.74 2.20
C THR A 295 -4.38 3.13 1.62
N CYS A 296 -3.50 3.92 2.25
CA CYS A 296 -3.23 5.30 1.87
C CYS A 296 -1.74 5.52 1.72
N SER A 297 -1.35 6.34 0.75
CA SER A 297 0.05 6.66 0.49
C SER A 297 0.17 7.92 -0.36
N THR A 298 1.32 8.12 -0.99
CA THR A 298 1.62 9.29 -1.80
C THR A 298 2.15 8.88 -3.16
N ILE A 299 1.75 9.56 -4.22
CA ILE A 299 2.33 9.42 -5.56
C ILE A 299 3.79 9.86 -5.51
N VAL A 300 4.70 8.97 -5.87
CA VAL A 300 6.16 9.27 -5.93
C VAL A 300 6.65 9.52 -7.34
N GLY A 301 5.89 9.15 -8.36
CA GLY A 301 6.27 9.37 -9.75
C GLY A 301 5.06 9.37 -10.67
N THR A 302 5.15 10.16 -11.73
CA THR A 302 4.20 10.20 -12.84
C THR A 302 4.95 10.02 -14.14
N ASN A 303 4.24 9.74 -15.23
CA ASN A 303 4.86 9.42 -16.52
C ASN A 303 5.95 8.35 -16.40
N VAL A 304 5.76 7.37 -15.50
CA VAL A 304 6.74 6.31 -15.31
C VAL A 304 6.67 5.36 -16.48
N ALA A 305 7.80 5.22 -17.19
CA ALA A 305 8.00 4.19 -18.20
C ALA A 305 8.74 3.02 -17.55
N SER A 306 8.18 1.81 -17.65
CA SER A 306 8.76 0.60 -17.07
C SER A 306 8.30 -0.66 -17.78
N ASN A 307 9.09 -1.71 -17.64
CA ASN A 307 8.73 -3.06 -18.04
C ASN A 307 8.05 -3.78 -16.87
N VAL A 308 6.92 -4.43 -17.15
CA VAL A 308 6.14 -5.20 -16.17
C VAL A 308 6.05 -6.65 -16.62
N ASP A 309 6.41 -7.56 -15.72
CA ASP A 309 6.39 -8.99 -15.99
C ASP A 309 5.02 -9.58 -15.63
N TYR A 310 4.49 -10.40 -16.55
CA TYR A 310 3.23 -11.12 -16.43
C TYR A 310 3.44 -12.61 -16.31
N TYR A 311 2.57 -13.27 -15.54
CA TYR A 311 2.53 -14.71 -15.35
C TYR A 311 1.24 -15.24 -15.97
N ALA A 312 1.28 -16.42 -16.62
CA ALA A 312 0.11 -16.99 -17.26
C ALA A 312 -0.97 -17.37 -16.24
N HIS A 313 -0.54 -17.87 -15.08
CA HIS A 313 -1.43 -18.24 -13.99
C HIS A 313 -0.85 -17.85 -12.64
N CYS A 314 -1.69 -17.72 -11.63
CA CYS A 314 -1.24 -17.58 -10.26
C CYS A 314 -0.42 -18.80 -9.83
N GLY A 315 0.67 -18.53 -9.11
CA GLY A 315 1.58 -19.59 -8.66
C GLY A 315 2.68 -19.96 -9.65
N ASP A 316 2.64 -19.45 -10.88
CA ASP A 316 3.71 -19.70 -11.85
C ASP A 316 5.03 -19.10 -11.36
N ALA A 317 6.09 -19.90 -11.44
CA ALA A 317 7.44 -19.43 -11.11
C ALA A 317 8.11 -18.68 -12.26
N THR A 318 7.66 -18.94 -13.50
CA THR A 318 8.24 -18.40 -14.72
C THR A 318 7.30 -17.36 -15.34
N LYS A 319 7.83 -16.20 -15.68
CA LYS A 319 7.06 -15.19 -16.39
C LYS A 319 6.64 -15.67 -17.78
N ALA A 320 5.43 -15.34 -18.18
CA ALA A 320 4.91 -15.67 -19.52
C ALA A 320 5.42 -14.66 -20.56
N PHE A 321 5.35 -13.37 -20.25
CA PHE A 321 5.81 -12.28 -21.12
C PHE A 321 6.02 -10.99 -20.31
N THR A 322 6.62 -10.00 -20.96
CA THR A 322 6.84 -8.68 -20.42
C THR A 322 6.13 -7.64 -21.29
N VAL A 323 5.44 -6.69 -20.67
CA VAL A 323 4.83 -5.54 -21.34
C VAL A 323 5.56 -4.27 -20.91
N SER A 324 5.97 -3.44 -21.87
CA SER A 324 6.52 -2.12 -21.59
C SER A 324 5.40 -1.11 -21.49
N TYR A 325 5.34 -0.39 -20.41
CA TYR A 325 4.37 0.68 -20.16
C TYR A 325 5.04 2.04 -20.21
N THR A 326 4.24 3.05 -20.56
CA THR A 326 4.57 4.46 -20.43
C THR A 326 3.49 5.13 -19.60
N ASP A 327 3.79 6.32 -19.10
CA ASP A 327 2.83 7.19 -18.42
C ASP A 327 2.19 6.61 -17.13
N LEU A 328 2.82 5.59 -16.48
CA LEU A 328 2.30 5.03 -15.23
C LEU A 328 2.36 6.05 -14.08
N VAL A 329 1.44 5.88 -13.14
CA VAL A 329 1.46 6.51 -11.82
C VAL A 329 2.11 5.54 -10.84
N ALA A 330 3.20 5.95 -10.20
CA ALA A 330 3.85 5.18 -9.14
C ALA A 330 3.47 5.72 -7.76
N VAL A 331 3.01 4.84 -6.88
CA VAL A 331 2.60 5.13 -5.51
C VAL A 331 3.59 4.51 -4.54
N ASN A 332 4.04 5.27 -3.56
CA ASN A 332 5.04 4.89 -2.58
C ASN A 332 4.57 3.71 -1.71
N GLY A 333 5.52 2.84 -1.40
CA GLY A 333 5.39 1.79 -0.39
C GLY A 333 4.94 0.45 -0.95
N GLY A 334 5.78 -0.54 -0.71
CA GLY A 334 5.45 -1.93 -0.99
C GLY A 334 4.24 -2.44 -0.19
N ASP A 335 3.79 -1.72 0.87
CA ASP A 335 2.62 -2.07 1.67
C ASP A 335 1.33 -1.39 1.19
N PHE A 336 1.40 -0.51 0.19
CA PHE A 336 0.21 0.12 -0.40
C PHE A 336 -0.67 -0.91 -1.11
N SER A 337 -0.08 -1.89 -1.79
CA SER A 337 -0.84 -2.98 -2.42
C SER A 337 -0.10 -4.32 -2.32
N ASP A 338 -0.83 -5.41 -2.52
CA ASP A 338 -0.28 -6.76 -2.67
C ASP A 338 -1.06 -7.54 -3.76
N SER A 339 -0.58 -8.75 -4.06
CA SER A 339 -1.26 -9.68 -4.98
C SER A 339 -2.75 -9.81 -4.66
N GLY A 340 -3.60 -9.57 -5.66
CA GLY A 340 -5.06 -9.55 -5.51
C GLY A 340 -5.68 -8.16 -5.34
N ASP A 341 -4.88 -7.11 -5.05
CA ASP A 341 -5.38 -5.73 -5.09
C ASP A 341 -5.47 -5.16 -6.52
N SER A 342 -4.92 -5.87 -7.49
CA SER A 342 -5.08 -5.56 -8.92
C SER A 342 -6.54 -5.32 -9.27
N GLY A 343 -6.82 -4.22 -9.97
CA GLY A 343 -8.18 -3.75 -10.28
C GLY A 343 -8.70 -2.69 -9.31
N SER A 344 -8.05 -2.48 -8.17
CA SER A 344 -8.45 -1.40 -7.24
C SER A 344 -8.36 -0.03 -7.89
N LEU A 345 -9.35 0.82 -7.61
CA LEU A 345 -9.31 2.22 -7.99
C LEU A 345 -8.47 3.01 -6.99
N ILE A 346 -7.45 3.69 -7.48
CA ILE A 346 -6.68 4.68 -6.72
C ILE A 346 -7.39 6.03 -6.85
N VAL A 347 -7.69 6.67 -5.73
CA VAL A 347 -8.37 7.98 -5.68
C VAL A 347 -7.51 8.99 -4.91
N ALA A 348 -7.70 10.29 -5.18
CA ALA A 348 -7.16 11.36 -4.34
C ALA A 348 -7.83 11.31 -2.96
N GLU A 349 -7.02 11.34 -1.88
CA GLU A 349 -7.51 11.18 -0.50
C GLU A 349 -8.48 12.28 -0.09
N ASP A 350 -8.23 13.51 -0.52
CA ASP A 350 -8.99 14.70 -0.13
C ASP A 350 -10.33 14.86 -0.85
N THR A 351 -10.51 14.23 -2.02
CA THR A 351 -11.68 14.46 -2.87
C THR A 351 -12.35 13.20 -3.40
N ALA A 352 -11.78 12.01 -3.17
CA ALA A 352 -12.19 10.75 -3.77
C ALA A 352 -12.28 10.78 -5.32
N GLU A 353 -11.65 11.75 -5.97
CA GLU A 353 -11.53 11.77 -7.44
C GLU A 353 -10.59 10.65 -7.88
N ALA A 354 -10.99 9.91 -8.89
CA ALA A 354 -10.19 8.80 -9.40
C ALA A 354 -8.88 9.30 -10.04
N VAL A 355 -7.79 8.57 -9.81
CA VAL A 355 -6.43 8.92 -10.27
C VAL A 355 -5.86 7.84 -11.18
N ALA A 356 -5.91 6.58 -10.76
CA ALA A 356 -5.34 5.47 -11.52
C ALA A 356 -6.06 4.14 -11.23
N LEU A 357 -5.89 3.18 -12.15
CA LEU A 357 -6.28 1.79 -11.98
C LEU A 357 -5.03 0.99 -11.61
N LEU A 358 -4.98 0.46 -10.40
CA LEU A 358 -3.87 -0.33 -9.88
C LEU A 358 -3.76 -1.67 -10.62
N PHE A 359 -2.56 -2.09 -11.04
CA PHE A 359 -2.39 -3.37 -11.72
C PHE A 359 -1.09 -4.12 -11.40
N ALA A 360 -0.05 -3.45 -10.93
CA ALA A 360 1.25 -4.07 -10.68
C ALA A 360 1.99 -3.37 -9.53
N GLY A 361 3.09 -3.96 -9.10
CA GLY A 361 3.97 -3.38 -8.09
C GLY A 361 5.32 -4.05 -8.01
N SER A 362 6.16 -3.50 -7.15
CA SER A 362 7.45 -4.04 -6.74
C SER A 362 7.50 -4.15 -5.21
N ASP A 363 8.66 -4.44 -4.66
CA ASP A 363 8.88 -4.43 -3.20
C ASP A 363 8.94 -3.02 -2.59
N THR A 364 8.96 -1.98 -3.43
CA THR A 364 9.05 -0.58 -2.98
C THR A 364 7.86 0.27 -3.36
N ASP A 365 7.25 0.04 -4.51
CA ASP A 365 6.19 0.87 -5.06
C ASP A 365 5.11 0.06 -5.76
N SER A 366 3.90 0.61 -5.78
CA SER A 366 2.77 0.12 -6.57
C SER A 366 2.60 0.99 -7.81
N VAL A 367 2.14 0.43 -8.93
CA VAL A 367 1.92 1.19 -10.17
C VAL A 367 0.51 0.99 -10.71
N GLY A 368 -0.06 2.07 -11.25
CA GLY A 368 -1.37 2.09 -11.88
C GLY A 368 -1.37 2.80 -13.23
N ASN A 369 -2.30 2.40 -14.10
CA ASN A 369 -2.55 3.14 -15.33
C ASN A 369 -3.36 4.41 -15.01
N PRO A 370 -2.99 5.59 -15.55
CA PRO A 370 -3.75 6.81 -15.37
C PRO A 370 -5.23 6.59 -15.72
N ILE A 371 -6.13 7.01 -14.86
CA ILE A 371 -7.56 6.72 -15.05
C ILE A 371 -8.13 7.36 -16.31
N THR A 372 -7.64 8.54 -16.67
CA THR A 372 -8.05 9.25 -17.89
C THR A 372 -7.70 8.46 -19.15
N ASP A 373 -6.57 7.78 -19.16
CA ASP A 373 -6.11 6.93 -20.28
C ASP A 373 -6.93 5.63 -20.32
N VAL A 374 -7.19 5.05 -19.15
CA VAL A 374 -8.05 3.85 -19.03
C VAL A 374 -9.44 4.14 -19.60
N LEU A 375 -10.11 5.19 -19.13
CA LEU A 375 -11.47 5.51 -19.59
C LEU A 375 -11.51 5.86 -21.08
N SER A 376 -10.54 6.62 -21.58
CA SER A 376 -10.49 7.00 -23.01
C SER A 376 -10.20 5.82 -23.95
N SER A 377 -9.65 4.72 -23.43
CA SER A 377 -9.37 3.52 -24.22
C SER A 377 -10.60 2.65 -24.49
N PHE A 378 -11.76 2.97 -23.90
CA PHE A 378 -13.03 2.28 -24.11
C PHE A 378 -14.10 3.21 -24.73
N PRO A 379 -13.92 3.72 -25.96
CA PRO A 379 -14.89 4.62 -26.57
C PRO A 379 -16.17 3.83 -26.91
N GLY A 380 -17.32 4.38 -26.52
CA GLY A 380 -18.64 3.88 -26.91
C GLY A 380 -19.15 4.46 -28.22
N ALA A 381 -20.40 4.15 -28.54
CA ALA A 381 -21.08 4.73 -29.69
C ALA A 381 -21.07 6.27 -29.59
N GLY A 382 -20.72 6.95 -30.68
CA GLY A 382 -20.54 8.40 -30.71
C GLY A 382 -19.32 8.91 -29.97
N ASN A 383 -18.31 8.06 -29.75
CA ASN A 383 -17.09 8.36 -28.99
C ASN A 383 -17.34 8.72 -27.49
N ALA A 384 -18.43 8.21 -26.93
CA ALA A 384 -18.72 8.42 -25.50
C ALA A 384 -17.66 7.76 -24.62
N THR A 385 -16.97 8.52 -23.79
CA THR A 385 -16.04 8.01 -22.79
C THR A 385 -16.80 7.52 -21.56
N PRO A 386 -16.47 6.36 -20.97
CA PRO A 386 -17.03 5.96 -19.68
C PRO A 386 -16.76 7.02 -18.60
N THR A 387 -17.72 7.19 -17.69
CA THR A 387 -17.61 8.06 -16.52
C THR A 387 -17.99 7.28 -15.27
N PHE A 388 -17.47 7.68 -14.12
CA PHE A 388 -17.95 7.17 -12.83
C PHE A 388 -19.44 7.52 -12.68
N VAL A 389 -20.20 6.63 -12.04
CA VAL A 389 -21.65 6.76 -11.90
C VAL A 389 -22.06 7.92 -11.02
N GLY A 390 -23.35 8.26 -11.05
CA GLY A 390 -23.94 9.33 -10.24
C GLY A 390 -23.87 10.71 -10.89
N ASN A 391 -23.83 11.72 -10.08
CA ASN A 391 -23.70 13.13 -10.45
C ASN A 391 -23.06 13.92 -9.29
N SER A 392 -22.81 15.20 -9.45
CA SER A 392 -22.17 16.04 -8.42
C SER A 392 -22.95 16.13 -7.09
N THR A 393 -24.22 15.75 -7.06
CA THR A 393 -25.03 15.73 -5.86
C THR A 393 -25.06 14.36 -5.20
N THR A 394 -25.13 13.27 -6.00
CA THR A 394 -25.19 11.89 -5.49
C THR A 394 -23.81 11.34 -5.13
N ASN A 395 -22.80 11.67 -5.95
CA ASN A 395 -21.41 11.27 -5.73
C ASN A 395 -20.51 12.52 -5.75
N PRO A 396 -20.62 13.40 -4.74
CA PRO A 396 -19.80 14.60 -4.64
C PRO A 396 -18.36 14.27 -4.29
N LYS A 397 -17.47 15.24 -4.47
CA LYS A 397 -16.13 15.17 -3.89
C LYS A 397 -16.23 15.04 -2.38
N HIS A 398 -15.45 14.15 -1.81
CA HIS A 398 -15.40 13.93 -0.37
C HIS A 398 -14.02 13.41 0.06
N GLN A 399 -13.64 13.67 1.31
CA GLN A 399 -12.43 13.12 1.87
C GLN A 399 -12.62 11.64 2.20
N VAL A 400 -11.66 10.81 1.80
CA VAL A 400 -11.55 9.42 2.27
C VAL A 400 -11.01 9.42 3.68
N ILE A 401 -11.76 8.86 4.62
CA ILE A 401 -11.35 8.81 6.02
C ILE A 401 -10.79 7.45 6.39
N GLY A 402 -10.10 7.37 7.55
CA GLY A 402 -9.41 6.15 7.98
C GLY A 402 -8.00 6.03 7.40
N CYS A 403 -7.57 6.99 6.58
CA CYS A 403 -6.18 7.14 6.18
C CYS A 403 -5.36 7.65 7.35
N THR A 404 -4.53 6.79 7.92
CA THR A 404 -3.35 7.24 8.67
C THR A 404 -2.17 7.01 7.75
N LEU A 405 -1.57 8.07 7.25
CA LEU A 405 -0.31 7.95 6.52
C LEU A 405 0.65 7.15 7.40
N PRO A 406 1.20 6.02 6.94
CA PRO A 406 2.17 5.28 7.72
C PRO A 406 3.29 6.24 8.07
N ALA A 407 3.66 6.30 9.34
CA ALA A 407 4.87 7.00 9.76
C ALA A 407 5.99 6.47 8.86
N LEU A 408 6.65 7.38 8.13
CA LEU A 408 7.70 7.03 7.18
C LEU A 408 8.68 6.09 7.89
N LYS A 409 8.63 4.79 7.59
CA LYS A 409 9.64 3.86 8.06
C LYS A 409 10.95 4.35 7.49
N ALA A 410 11.87 4.76 8.35
CA ALA A 410 13.24 4.96 7.96
C ALA A 410 13.71 3.66 7.29
N VAL A 411 13.93 3.70 5.99
CA VAL A 411 14.56 2.58 5.27
C VAL A 411 15.99 2.55 5.79
N THR A 412 16.24 1.71 6.77
CA THR A 412 17.59 1.38 7.24
C THR A 412 18.23 0.44 6.22
N THR A 413 18.51 0.90 5.01
CA THR A 413 19.56 0.31 4.22
C THR A 413 20.86 0.88 4.76
N ALA A 414 21.62 0.05 5.45
CA ALA A 414 22.99 0.42 5.84
C ALA A 414 23.74 0.79 4.55
N PRO A 415 24.19 2.04 4.39
CA PRO A 415 24.99 2.41 3.24
C PRO A 415 26.28 1.58 3.27
N GLN A 416 26.81 1.24 2.11
CA GLN A 416 28.17 0.67 2.06
C GLN A 416 29.13 1.75 2.57
N ALA A 417 29.56 1.64 3.82
CA ALA A 417 30.31 2.67 4.56
C ALA A 417 31.54 3.23 3.81
N LYS A 418 32.12 2.44 2.89
CA LYS A 418 33.29 2.86 2.11
C LYS A 418 32.94 3.86 0.99
N ALA A 419 31.84 3.65 0.25
CA ALA A 419 31.43 4.55 -0.84
C ALA A 419 30.96 5.91 -0.31
N VAL A 420 30.30 5.91 0.86
CA VAL A 420 29.88 7.14 1.55
C VAL A 420 31.11 7.97 1.95
N SER A 421 32.18 7.33 2.47
CA SER A 421 33.41 8.03 2.87
C SER A 421 34.09 8.76 1.70
N GLU A 422 34.23 8.13 0.54
CA GLU A 422 34.82 8.73 -0.65
C GLU A 422 33.98 9.90 -1.17
N SER A 423 32.66 9.74 -1.22
CA SER A 423 31.74 10.78 -1.64
C SER A 423 31.77 12.00 -0.70
N ILE A 424 31.87 11.79 0.62
CA ILE A 424 32.01 12.88 1.60
C ILE A 424 33.33 13.61 1.44
N GLN A 425 34.43 12.91 1.21
CA GLN A 425 35.75 13.54 0.98
C GLN A 425 35.72 14.42 -0.27
N GLN A 426 35.15 13.94 -1.38
CA GLN A 426 35.00 14.72 -2.60
C GLN A 426 34.14 15.97 -2.35
N ALA A 427 32.96 15.82 -1.74
CA ALA A 427 32.08 16.94 -1.44
C ALA A 427 32.71 17.96 -0.51
N SER A 428 33.50 17.51 0.49
CA SER A 428 34.23 18.39 1.40
C SER A 428 35.30 19.20 0.66
N ALA A 429 36.10 18.57 -0.21
CA ALA A 429 37.10 19.25 -1.01
C ALA A 429 36.48 20.32 -1.93
N VAL A 430 35.35 20.00 -2.58
CA VAL A 430 34.62 20.96 -3.43
C VAL A 430 34.03 22.10 -2.60
N ARG A 431 33.42 21.81 -1.44
CA ARG A 431 32.93 22.83 -0.51
C ARG A 431 34.04 23.78 -0.11
N ASP A 432 35.20 23.28 0.32
CA ASP A 432 36.32 24.11 0.81
C ASP A 432 36.88 25.02 -0.30
N LEU A 433 36.93 24.50 -1.54
CA LEU A 433 37.37 25.26 -2.70
C LEU A 433 36.37 26.37 -3.11
N ARG A 434 35.05 26.12 -2.94
CA ARG A 434 33.99 26.99 -3.47
C ARG A 434 33.24 27.79 -2.40
N ALA A 435 33.49 27.55 -1.11
CA ALA A 435 32.70 28.14 -0.01
C ALA A 435 32.61 29.67 -0.09
N SER A 436 33.74 30.38 -0.38
CA SER A 436 33.73 31.84 -0.48
C SER A 436 32.92 32.37 -1.67
N GLN A 437 32.92 31.64 -2.80
CA GLN A 437 32.12 31.99 -3.97
C GLN A 437 30.62 31.76 -3.71
N LEU A 438 30.30 30.67 -3.03
CA LEU A 438 28.92 30.33 -2.66
C LEU A 438 28.33 31.31 -1.65
N LEU A 439 29.07 31.67 -0.61
CA LEU A 439 28.69 32.66 0.39
C LEU A 439 28.59 34.09 -0.16
N ALA A 440 29.14 34.36 -1.34
CA ALA A 440 28.94 35.63 -2.04
C ALA A 440 27.55 35.74 -2.70
N VAL A 441 26.81 34.63 -2.84
CA VAL A 441 25.43 34.63 -3.32
C VAL A 441 24.51 35.04 -2.14
N PRO A 442 23.76 36.14 -2.20
CA PRO A 442 23.11 36.74 -1.03
C PRO A 442 22.12 35.81 -0.32
N VAL A 443 21.45 34.93 -1.08
CA VAL A 443 20.46 33.97 -0.51
C VAL A 443 21.15 32.84 0.25
N ILE A 444 22.42 32.53 0.01
CA ILE A 444 23.17 31.45 0.69
C ILE A 444 23.73 31.98 2.01
N LYS A 445 23.25 31.49 3.13
CA LYS A 445 23.64 31.94 4.48
C LYS A 445 24.73 31.07 5.10
N ALA A 446 24.82 29.79 4.71
CA ALA A 446 25.87 28.87 5.15
C ALA A 446 26.04 27.72 4.14
N VAL A 447 27.19 27.03 4.24
CA VAL A 447 27.54 25.90 3.38
C VAL A 447 28.10 24.77 4.24
N ALA A 448 27.62 23.55 4.04
CA ALA A 448 28.09 22.34 4.73
C ALA A 448 28.15 21.15 3.76
N VAL A 449 28.44 19.95 4.28
CA VAL A 449 28.38 18.69 3.53
C VAL A 449 27.46 17.74 4.27
N GLY A 450 26.64 17.00 3.54
CA GLY A 450 25.74 15.99 4.09
C GLY A 450 25.29 15.02 3.02
N GLU A 451 24.37 14.11 3.38
CA GLU A 451 23.81 13.14 2.44
C GLU A 451 22.85 13.80 1.43
N SER A 452 22.89 13.35 0.18
CA SER A 452 21.83 13.62 -0.79
C SER A 452 20.64 12.71 -0.54
N TYR A 453 19.44 13.28 -0.50
CA TYR A 453 18.21 12.49 -0.39
C TYR A 453 17.68 12.00 -1.76
N ASP A 454 18.07 12.71 -2.83
CA ASP A 454 17.76 12.29 -4.20
C ASP A 454 18.66 11.15 -4.68
N GLN A 455 19.88 11.05 -4.15
CA GLN A 455 20.81 9.94 -4.43
C GLN A 455 21.35 9.36 -3.12
N PRO A 456 20.61 8.45 -2.48
CA PRO A 456 21.03 7.82 -1.22
C PRO A 456 22.41 7.19 -1.35
N GLY A 457 23.27 7.39 -0.33
CA GLY A 457 24.64 6.93 -0.34
C GLY A 457 25.64 7.85 -1.03
N LYS A 458 25.21 8.95 -1.63
CA LYS A 458 26.07 10.02 -2.17
C LYS A 458 26.02 11.25 -1.27
N ALA A 459 27.14 11.95 -1.16
CA ALA A 459 27.19 13.23 -0.46
C ALA A 459 26.68 14.38 -1.35
N SER A 460 26.20 15.43 -0.70
CA SER A 460 25.80 16.69 -1.32
C SER A 460 26.41 17.87 -0.58
N ILE A 461 26.54 19.01 -1.26
CA ILE A 461 26.87 20.29 -0.64
C ILE A 461 25.56 20.89 -0.13
N LEU A 462 25.43 21.05 1.18
CA LEU A 462 24.28 21.65 1.82
C LEU A 462 24.36 23.18 1.70
N LEU A 463 23.35 23.79 1.12
CA LEU A 463 23.22 25.24 0.99
C LEU A 463 22.07 25.70 1.88
N PHE A 464 22.39 26.42 2.95
CA PHE A 464 21.40 27.02 3.83
C PHE A 464 20.93 28.34 3.20
N VAL A 465 19.66 28.37 2.81
CA VAL A 465 19.08 29.48 2.05
C VAL A 465 18.05 30.25 2.89
N GLY A 466 17.94 31.55 2.65
CA GLY A 466 16.96 32.40 3.35
C GLY A 466 15.53 32.03 2.96
N SER A 467 14.64 31.91 3.96
CA SER A 467 13.22 31.60 3.76
C SER A 467 12.54 32.61 2.85
N GLY A 468 11.83 32.11 1.83
CA GLY A 468 11.05 32.94 0.92
C GLY A 468 11.86 33.80 -0.03
N GLU A 469 13.21 33.72 0.02
CA GLU A 469 14.09 34.40 -0.94
C GLU A 469 14.09 33.67 -2.30
N SER A 470 14.37 34.43 -3.38
CA SER A 470 14.52 33.83 -4.71
C SER A 470 15.75 32.95 -4.78
N LEU A 471 15.58 31.71 -5.22
CA LEU A 471 16.67 30.77 -5.45
C LEU A 471 17.38 30.96 -6.79
N ALA A 472 17.09 32.05 -7.51
CA ALA A 472 17.77 32.36 -8.76
C ALA A 472 19.31 32.53 -8.54
N GLY A 473 20.07 31.77 -9.30
CA GLY A 473 21.56 31.78 -9.17
C GLY A 473 22.11 30.78 -8.14
N VAL A 474 21.27 30.04 -7.42
CA VAL A 474 21.70 28.92 -6.57
C VAL A 474 22.03 27.72 -7.47
N PRO A 475 23.30 27.22 -7.46
CA PRO A 475 23.68 26.13 -8.34
C PRO A 475 23.06 24.79 -7.91
N ARG A 476 22.67 23.96 -8.89
CA ARG A 476 22.19 22.59 -8.66
C ARG A 476 23.32 21.60 -8.45
N THR A 477 24.45 21.86 -9.08
CA THR A 477 25.70 21.10 -8.94
C THR A 477 26.86 22.03 -8.83
N ILE A 478 27.91 21.61 -8.14
CA ILE A 478 29.17 22.37 -7.98
C ILE A 478 30.31 21.38 -8.24
N ASP A 479 31.07 21.60 -9.33
CA ASP A 479 32.15 20.71 -9.74
C ASP A 479 31.73 19.22 -9.76
N GLY A 480 30.53 18.93 -10.26
CA GLY A 480 29.96 17.59 -10.35
C GLY A 480 29.30 17.05 -9.05
N VAL A 481 29.48 17.75 -7.92
CA VAL A 481 28.79 17.40 -6.66
C VAL A 481 27.45 18.12 -6.61
N ARG A 482 26.37 17.39 -6.33
CA ARG A 482 25.04 17.98 -6.23
C ARG A 482 24.89 18.84 -4.99
N THR A 483 23.95 19.77 -5.05
CA THR A 483 23.59 20.61 -3.90
C THR A 483 22.27 20.17 -3.31
N ARG A 484 22.12 20.35 -1.99
CA ARG A 484 20.88 20.18 -1.26
C ARG A 484 20.54 21.49 -0.54
N LEU A 485 19.29 21.93 -0.70
CA LEU A 485 18.79 23.18 -0.11
C LEU A 485 18.21 22.91 1.27
N ILE A 486 18.54 23.74 2.24
CA ILE A 486 17.99 23.73 3.59
C ILE A 486 17.49 25.13 3.91
N ASP A 487 16.24 25.25 4.36
CA ASP A 487 15.72 26.52 4.84
C ASP A 487 16.51 26.97 6.08
N ALA A 488 17.04 28.19 6.05
CA ALA A 488 17.84 28.72 7.15
C ALA A 488 17.08 28.84 8.48
N ASN A 489 15.72 28.87 8.45
CA ASN A 489 14.91 28.85 9.65
C ASN A 489 14.83 27.44 10.28
N ASP A 490 15.00 26.38 9.50
CA ASP A 490 15.11 25.02 10.03
C ASP A 490 16.46 24.74 10.70
N TRP A 491 17.41 25.63 10.53
CA TRP A 491 18.73 25.54 11.13
C TRP A 491 18.70 25.33 12.65
N ALA A 492 17.81 26.02 13.35
CA ALA A 492 17.67 25.89 14.80
C ALA A 492 17.29 24.48 15.27
N HIS A 493 16.69 23.67 14.39
CA HIS A 493 16.27 22.30 14.67
C HIS A 493 17.32 21.26 14.24
N HIS A 494 18.28 21.63 13.38
CA HIS A 494 19.28 20.71 12.85
C HIS A 494 20.67 20.84 13.51
N GLY A 495 20.81 21.64 14.57
CA GLY A 495 22.04 21.85 15.34
C GLY A 495 23.31 21.88 14.50
N LEU A 496 24.10 22.95 14.54
CA LEU A 496 25.44 22.95 13.95
C LEU A 496 26.28 21.92 14.68
N LEU A 497 26.67 20.89 13.96
CA LEU A 497 27.48 19.81 14.46
C LEU A 497 28.94 20.19 14.39
N ASN A 498 29.58 20.08 15.50
CA ASN A 498 31.03 20.09 15.58
C ASN A 498 31.58 18.90 14.80
N SER A 499 32.70 19.07 14.14
CA SER A 499 33.32 18.18 13.16
C SER A 499 33.63 16.74 13.62
N GLU A 500 33.38 16.39 14.89
CA GLU A 500 33.62 15.04 15.45
C GLU A 500 32.34 14.20 15.55
N GLU A 501 31.15 14.76 15.43
CA GLU A 501 29.87 14.02 15.55
C GLU A 501 29.20 13.64 14.22
N THR A 502 29.87 13.86 13.08
CA THR A 502 29.27 13.72 11.75
C THR A 502 28.92 12.26 11.36
N SER A 503 29.45 11.25 12.02
CA SER A 503 29.16 9.85 11.66
C SER A 503 27.82 9.34 12.21
N ASP A 504 27.37 9.84 13.36
CA ASP A 504 26.12 9.35 14.01
C ASP A 504 24.87 10.09 13.54
N LEU A 505 25.02 11.26 12.93
CA LEU A 505 23.88 12.06 12.47
C LEU A 505 23.32 11.67 11.12
N LEU A 506 24.07 10.97 10.30
CA LEU A 506 23.55 10.41 9.05
C LEU A 506 22.44 9.38 9.30
N SER A 507 22.32 8.85 10.54
CA SER A 507 21.37 7.80 10.90
C SER A 507 20.09 8.28 11.62
N THR A 508 20.07 9.52 12.17
CA THR A 508 19.00 9.97 13.09
C THR A 508 18.08 11.07 12.57
N VAL A 509 18.42 11.71 11.44
CA VAL A 509 17.57 12.76 10.87
C VAL A 509 16.35 12.13 10.20
N SER A 510 15.16 12.47 10.67
CA SER A 510 13.90 12.14 9.98
C SER A 510 14.03 12.54 8.52
N ARG A 511 13.93 11.56 7.60
CA ARG A 511 13.93 11.87 6.17
C ARG A 511 12.75 12.79 5.88
N PRO A 512 12.95 13.88 5.13
CA PRO A 512 11.89 14.81 4.80
C PRO A 512 10.81 14.13 3.95
N GLN A 513 9.69 14.82 3.78
CA GLN A 513 8.58 14.38 2.94
C GLN A 513 9.11 13.86 1.59
N LEU A 514 8.66 12.67 1.19
CA LEU A 514 9.18 12.00 -0.01
C LEU A 514 8.82 12.71 -1.32
N VAL A 515 7.77 13.52 -1.33
CA VAL A 515 7.27 14.21 -2.53
C VAL A 515 6.77 15.60 -2.14
N TYR A 516 7.14 16.58 -2.94
CA TYR A 516 6.68 17.96 -2.83
C TYR A 516 5.78 18.30 -4.02
N PRO A 517 4.77 19.16 -3.84
CA PRO A 517 3.94 19.63 -4.95
C PRO A 517 4.79 20.29 -6.02
N LEU A 518 4.54 19.96 -7.28
CA LEU A 518 5.20 20.59 -8.42
C LEU A 518 4.31 21.66 -9.04
N GLN A 519 4.88 22.82 -9.31
CA GLN A 519 4.24 23.81 -10.16
C GLN A 519 4.16 23.29 -11.60
N GLN A 520 3.12 23.69 -12.33
CA GLN A 520 2.90 23.24 -13.71
C GLN A 520 4.10 23.51 -14.63
N GLY A 521 4.79 24.64 -14.47
CA GLY A 521 5.99 24.97 -15.26
C GLY A 521 7.14 23.97 -15.05
N GLU A 522 7.40 23.59 -13.79
CA GLU A 522 8.43 22.59 -13.44
C GLU A 522 8.05 21.21 -13.98
N TYR A 523 6.77 20.82 -13.86
CA TYR A 523 6.29 19.58 -14.42
C TYR A 523 6.45 19.50 -15.94
N LEU A 524 6.09 20.55 -16.68
CA LEU A 524 6.23 20.62 -18.14
C LEU A 524 7.70 20.57 -18.57
N ARG A 525 8.59 21.28 -17.86
CA ARG A 525 10.04 21.22 -18.08
C ARG A 525 10.54 19.78 -17.90
N ALA A 526 10.15 19.13 -16.80
CA ALA A 526 10.53 17.75 -16.53
C ALA A 526 10.01 16.78 -17.60
N LYS A 527 8.78 16.97 -18.07
CA LYS A 527 8.19 16.14 -19.12
C LYS A 527 8.97 16.25 -20.43
N THR A 528 9.47 17.44 -20.79
CA THR A 528 10.31 17.64 -21.97
C THR A 528 11.61 16.84 -21.86
N VAL A 529 12.33 16.96 -20.75
CA VAL A 529 13.59 16.23 -20.51
C VAL A 529 13.33 14.71 -20.45
N HIS A 530 12.30 14.29 -19.73
CA HIS A 530 11.90 12.87 -19.64
C HIS A 530 11.68 12.29 -21.04
N THR A 531 10.87 12.93 -21.88
CA THR A 531 10.56 12.46 -23.24
C THR A 531 11.82 12.34 -24.11
N ALA A 532 12.78 13.24 -23.96
CA ALA A 532 14.03 13.21 -24.71
C ALA A 532 14.96 12.05 -24.31
N HIS A 533 14.96 11.66 -23.03
CA HIS A 533 15.97 10.73 -22.48
C HIS A 533 15.45 9.36 -22.06
N VAL A 534 14.15 9.19 -21.87
CA VAL A 534 13.56 7.94 -21.32
C VAL A 534 13.98 6.68 -22.07
N THR A 535 13.99 6.72 -23.41
CA THR A 535 14.32 5.56 -24.25
C THR A 535 15.78 5.13 -24.09
N GLU A 536 16.71 6.07 -23.99
CA GLU A 536 18.13 5.78 -23.81
C GLU A 536 18.46 5.33 -22.38
N LEU A 537 17.82 5.94 -21.39
CA LEU A 537 17.99 5.53 -19.99
C LEU A 537 17.50 4.10 -19.76
N LEU A 538 16.35 3.72 -20.32
CA LEU A 538 15.82 2.35 -20.19
C LEU A 538 16.66 1.27 -20.88
N LYS A 539 17.60 1.61 -21.76
CA LYS A 539 18.54 0.67 -22.35
C LYS A 539 19.72 0.35 -21.43
N GLN A 540 19.97 1.17 -20.43
CA GLN A 540 21.08 0.97 -19.49
C GLN A 540 20.79 -0.22 -18.58
N ALA A 541 21.79 -1.08 -18.39
CA ALA A 541 21.66 -2.24 -17.52
C ALA A 541 21.37 -1.82 -16.08
N GLY A 542 20.39 -2.45 -15.47
CA GLY A 542 19.97 -2.16 -14.09
C GLY A 542 18.94 -1.04 -13.95
N ILE A 543 18.60 -0.28 -15.01
CA ILE A 543 17.48 0.67 -14.95
C ILE A 543 16.17 -0.07 -15.23
N LEU A 544 15.25 -0.01 -14.25
CA LEU A 544 13.95 -0.66 -14.29
C LEU A 544 12.84 0.26 -14.80
N GLY A 545 12.99 1.56 -14.58
CA GLY A 545 11.99 2.54 -14.95
C GLY A 545 12.51 3.97 -14.85
N VAL A 546 11.85 4.88 -15.57
CA VAL A 546 12.15 6.31 -15.57
C VAL A 546 10.84 7.09 -15.52
N GLY A 547 10.72 8.06 -14.63
CA GLY A 547 9.53 8.87 -14.45
C GLY A 547 9.84 10.31 -14.06
N ILE A 548 8.81 11.05 -13.68
CA ILE A 548 8.88 12.43 -13.19
C ILE A 548 8.47 12.45 -11.72
N THR A 549 9.26 13.13 -10.89
CA THR A 549 9.00 13.34 -9.46
C THR A 549 9.44 14.72 -9.04
N SER A 550 9.28 15.04 -7.75
CA SER A 550 9.93 16.21 -7.13
C SER A 550 11.30 15.85 -6.56
N SER A 551 12.23 16.77 -6.59
CA SER A 551 13.49 16.66 -5.86
C SER A 551 13.23 16.79 -4.35
N VAL A 552 13.89 15.95 -3.54
CA VAL A 552 13.93 16.09 -2.08
C VAL A 552 15.11 16.96 -1.65
N ASP A 553 16.18 16.97 -2.46
CA ASP A 553 17.31 17.85 -2.24
C ASP A 553 16.98 19.34 -2.53
N ALA A 554 15.97 19.59 -3.37
CA ALA A 554 15.51 20.94 -3.70
C ALA A 554 13.97 20.97 -3.80
N PRO A 555 13.26 21.11 -2.66
CA PRO A 555 11.80 21.15 -2.62
C PRO A 555 11.22 22.19 -3.60
N GLY A 556 10.24 21.76 -4.40
CA GLY A 556 9.61 22.60 -5.45
C GLY A 556 10.26 22.49 -6.84
N GLU A 557 11.46 21.92 -6.96
CA GLU A 557 12.04 21.55 -8.25
C GLU A 557 11.59 20.15 -8.67
N ALA A 558 11.40 19.94 -9.97
CA ALA A 558 11.18 18.61 -10.53
C ALA A 558 12.51 17.84 -10.65
N ALA A 559 12.39 16.50 -10.64
CA ALA A 559 13.50 15.57 -10.90
C ALA A 559 13.07 14.43 -11.82
N LEU A 560 14.01 13.83 -12.54
CA LEU A 560 13.83 12.52 -13.17
C LEU A 560 13.94 11.45 -12.09
N LEU A 561 12.87 10.66 -11.91
CA LEU A 561 12.87 9.48 -11.07
C LEU A 561 13.46 8.32 -11.86
N ILE A 562 14.55 7.73 -11.37
CA ILE A 562 15.22 6.60 -12.00
C ILE A 562 15.14 5.40 -11.06
N TYR A 563 14.36 4.39 -11.45
CA TYR A 563 14.30 3.13 -10.74
C TYR A 563 15.49 2.26 -11.14
N VAL A 564 16.26 1.82 -10.17
CA VAL A 564 17.41 0.95 -10.37
C VAL A 564 17.19 -0.39 -9.68
N LEU A 565 17.65 -1.45 -10.31
CA LEU A 565 17.63 -2.78 -9.72
C LEU A 565 18.48 -2.78 -8.44
N ARG A 566 17.93 -3.29 -7.36
CA ARG A 566 18.61 -3.35 -6.07
C ARG A 566 19.99 -4.02 -6.19
N GLY A 567 21.01 -3.33 -5.69
CA GLY A 567 22.40 -3.76 -5.77
C GLY A 567 23.08 -3.55 -7.13
N ALA A 568 22.40 -2.97 -8.13
CA ALA A 568 23.05 -2.56 -9.37
C ALA A 568 23.93 -1.32 -9.14
N PRO A 569 25.03 -1.15 -9.90
CA PRO A 569 25.85 0.04 -9.83
C PRO A 569 25.04 1.30 -10.14
N GLN A 570 25.27 2.39 -9.38
CA GLN A 570 24.59 3.68 -9.55
C GLN A 570 25.56 4.78 -9.99
N ASP A 571 26.83 4.44 -10.21
CA ASP A 571 27.88 5.42 -10.45
C ASP A 571 27.74 6.15 -11.80
N ASP A 572 27.08 5.52 -12.76
CA ASP A 572 26.84 6.06 -14.09
C ASP A 572 25.61 6.98 -14.18
N ILE A 573 24.83 7.12 -13.08
CA ILE A 573 23.65 8.00 -13.08
C ILE A 573 24.11 9.42 -12.74
N PRO A 574 24.04 10.37 -13.70
CA PRO A 574 24.48 11.74 -13.46
C PRO A 574 23.57 12.44 -12.43
N ALA A 575 24.12 13.44 -11.75
CA ALA A 575 23.37 14.24 -10.78
C ALA A 575 22.24 15.05 -11.41
N GLU A 576 22.39 15.40 -12.69
CA GLU A 576 21.38 16.09 -13.50
C GLU A 576 21.46 15.68 -14.97
N ILE A 577 20.34 15.79 -15.68
CA ILE A 577 20.22 15.57 -17.12
C ILE A 577 19.49 16.79 -17.69
N ASP A 578 20.12 17.50 -18.62
CA ASP A 578 19.60 18.74 -19.24
C ASP A 578 19.09 19.75 -18.20
N GLY A 579 19.85 19.92 -17.11
CA GLY A 579 19.53 20.84 -16.02
C GLY A 579 18.38 20.38 -15.12
N LEU A 580 17.87 19.15 -15.30
CA LEU A 580 16.89 18.53 -14.42
C LEU A 580 17.60 17.56 -13.46
N ARG A 581 17.36 17.69 -12.16
CA ARG A 581 17.93 16.78 -11.17
C ARG A 581 17.50 15.33 -11.42
N THR A 582 18.36 14.37 -11.08
CA THR A 582 17.99 12.95 -11.06
C THR A 582 17.71 12.52 -9.62
N ARG A 583 16.72 11.68 -9.43
CA ARG A 583 16.40 11.03 -8.17
C ARG A 583 16.40 9.52 -8.34
N VAL A 584 17.26 8.84 -7.59
CA VAL A 584 17.45 7.39 -7.70
C VAL A 584 16.61 6.68 -6.64
N ARG A 585 15.95 5.60 -7.08
CA ARG A 585 15.17 4.72 -6.21
C ARG A 585 15.48 3.26 -6.50
N GLU A 586 16.06 2.56 -5.52
CA GLU A 586 16.29 1.13 -5.63
C GLU A 586 14.99 0.37 -5.50
N SER A 587 14.79 -0.61 -6.38
CA SER A 587 13.57 -1.41 -6.46
C SER A 587 13.87 -2.82 -6.97
N GLY A 588 12.98 -3.75 -6.69
CA GLY A 588 12.84 -4.98 -7.46
C GLY A 588 12.12 -4.74 -8.78
N PRO A 589 12.06 -5.75 -9.67
CA PRO A 589 11.28 -5.67 -10.91
C PRO A 589 9.79 -5.42 -10.63
N PHE A 590 9.12 -4.68 -11.50
CA PHE A 590 7.67 -4.52 -11.46
C PHE A 590 7.00 -5.77 -12.02
N THR A 591 6.05 -6.31 -11.27
CA THR A 591 5.35 -7.56 -11.63
C THR A 591 3.87 -7.48 -11.34
N VAL A 592 3.08 -8.22 -12.10
CA VAL A 592 1.68 -8.47 -11.82
C VAL A 592 1.55 -9.68 -10.91
N GLY A 593 0.83 -9.54 -9.80
CA GLY A 593 0.53 -10.65 -8.89
C GLY A 593 1.71 -11.20 -8.08
N ARG A 594 2.87 -10.49 -8.03
CA ARG A 594 4.05 -10.87 -7.23
C ARG A 594 4.70 -9.66 -6.58
N ARG A 595 5.25 -9.86 -5.38
CA ARG A 595 6.23 -8.96 -4.78
C ARG A 595 7.63 -9.48 -5.08
N GLY A 596 8.37 -8.84 -5.98
CA GLY A 596 9.78 -9.14 -6.21
C GLY A 596 10.10 -10.64 -6.29
N ASN A 597 11.01 -11.13 -5.44
CA ASN A 597 11.43 -12.54 -5.38
C ASN A 597 10.58 -13.42 -4.44
N GLU A 598 9.47 -12.92 -3.88
CA GLU A 598 8.61 -13.77 -3.06
C GLU A 598 7.86 -14.81 -3.91
N PRO A 599 7.67 -16.04 -3.40
CA PRO A 599 6.88 -17.05 -4.10
C PRO A 599 5.45 -16.55 -4.27
N ALA A 600 4.85 -16.84 -5.44
CA ALA A 600 3.46 -16.47 -5.70
C ALA A 600 2.54 -17.00 -4.60
N ARG A 601 1.73 -16.10 -4.04
CA ARG A 601 0.68 -16.46 -3.08
C ARG A 601 -0.51 -16.96 -3.88
N SER A 602 -0.74 -18.25 -3.82
CA SER A 602 -1.86 -18.91 -4.51
C SER A 602 -2.53 -19.91 -3.57
N CYS A 603 -3.84 -20.03 -3.66
CA CYS A 603 -4.55 -21.15 -3.04
C CYS A 603 -4.33 -22.42 -3.85
N LYS A 604 -3.97 -23.50 -3.18
CA LYS A 604 -4.06 -24.84 -3.78
C LYS A 604 -5.52 -25.29 -3.69
N MET A 605 -6.06 -25.82 -4.79
CA MET A 605 -7.32 -26.55 -4.74
C MET A 605 -7.20 -27.67 -3.69
N PRO A 606 -8.19 -27.86 -2.81
CA PRO A 606 -8.20 -29.03 -1.94
C PRO A 606 -8.18 -30.27 -2.83
N VAL A 607 -7.20 -31.15 -2.60
CA VAL A 607 -7.15 -32.45 -3.28
C VAL A 607 -8.46 -33.14 -2.97
N ALA A 608 -9.29 -33.40 -3.97
CA ALA A 608 -10.53 -34.15 -3.81
C ALA A 608 -10.17 -35.44 -3.07
N LYS A 609 -10.61 -35.58 -1.82
CA LYS A 609 -10.53 -36.86 -1.11
C LYS A 609 -11.30 -37.85 -1.96
N SER A 610 -10.59 -38.70 -2.69
CA SER A 610 -11.22 -39.82 -3.37
C SER A 610 -12.04 -40.57 -2.31
N LEU A 611 -13.35 -40.54 -2.46
CA LEU A 611 -14.24 -41.44 -1.74
C LEU A 611 -13.78 -42.86 -2.10
N LEU A 612 -12.98 -43.46 -1.24
CA LEU A 612 -12.75 -44.89 -1.22
C LEU A 612 -14.10 -45.52 -0.98
N THR A 613 -14.74 -45.96 -2.04
CA THR A 613 -15.87 -46.85 -1.99
C THR A 613 -15.35 -48.17 -1.36
N ILE A 614 -15.58 -48.30 -0.06
CA ILE A 614 -15.41 -49.61 0.60
C ILE A 614 -16.57 -50.49 0.10
N THR A 615 -16.30 -51.25 -0.92
CA THR A 615 -17.13 -52.44 -1.23
C THR A 615 -16.71 -53.51 -0.24
N ASN A 616 -17.54 -53.72 0.79
CA ASN A 616 -17.46 -54.92 1.63
C ASN A 616 -17.83 -56.15 0.80
N PRO A 617 -17.18 -57.33 1.00
CA PRO A 617 -17.44 -58.58 0.33
C PRO A 617 -18.77 -59.22 0.72
#